data_2d0ca491866e90c91bd80ca88b799da7
#
_entry.id   2d0ca491866e90c91bd80ca88b799da7
#
_cell.length_a   1.000
_cell.length_b   1.000
_cell.length_c   1.000
_cell.angle_alpha   90.00
_cell.angle_beta   90.00
_cell.angle_gamma   90.00
#
_symmetry.space_group_name_H-M   'P 1'
#
loop_
_entity.id
_entity.type
_entity.pdbx_description
1 polymer ?
#
loop_
_entity_poly.entity_id
_entity_poly.type
_entity_poly.pdbx_seq_one_letter_code
_entity_poly.pdbx_strand_id
1 'polypeptide(L)'
;MEHKYAWVMSTPTGMKGWVTTALLVAAIVVGLQWSAEGAQLSAAEFAAGLPQIADFLSRTFPPDWSILGNLVAPAVETIQIAIWGTVLGVLGAVPVSFLAARNLKVNRYLYGFTRQSLNVIRSINELILALVFVAAVGLGPFPGVLALAVHGVGMLGKFFAESIEEIDQGPLDALRATGARPLQVIVFGVLPQVITAWIAVILYRFEVNLRSATVLGMVGAGGLGFELVSSLKLFKYQETATCIVVITVMVVVADLISNRLREAIRNNGRD
;
A
#
# COMPACT_ATOMS: atom_id res chain seq x y z
N MET A 1 10.63 -26.77 -28.12
CA MET A 1 10.70 -25.65 -27.14
C MET A 1 11.29 -26.10 -25.80
N GLU A 2 12.38 -26.88 -25.77
CA GLU A 2 12.91 -27.49 -24.52
C GLU A 2 14.34 -27.08 -24.14
N HIS A 3 14.91 -26.04 -24.73
CA HIS A 3 16.32 -25.68 -24.48
C HIS A 3 16.57 -24.37 -23.70
N LYS A 4 15.56 -23.78 -23.04
CA LYS A 4 15.71 -22.46 -22.39
C LYS A 4 15.93 -22.48 -20.87
N TYR A 5 15.89 -23.63 -20.20
CA TYR A 5 16.03 -23.73 -18.74
C TYR A 5 17.24 -24.56 -18.25
N ALA A 6 18.19 -24.83 -19.13
CA ALA A 6 19.38 -25.64 -18.81
C ALA A 6 20.45 -24.91 -17.96
N TRP A 7 20.21 -23.67 -17.52
CA TRP A 7 21.20 -22.85 -16.80
C TRP A 7 21.14 -22.98 -15.26
N VAL A 8 20.19 -23.73 -14.72
CA VAL A 8 19.90 -23.65 -13.28
C VAL A 8 20.56 -24.74 -12.44
N MET A 9 21.05 -25.84 -13.04
CA MET A 9 21.72 -26.92 -12.26
C MET A 9 22.80 -27.65 -13.07
N SER A 10 23.81 -26.96 -13.52
CA SER A 10 25.07 -27.65 -13.84
C SER A 10 25.88 -27.79 -12.55
N THR A 11 25.90 -29.01 -11.98
CA THR A 11 26.89 -29.37 -10.93
C THR A 11 28.27 -29.00 -11.47
N PRO A 12 29.11 -28.30 -10.69
CA PRO A 12 30.44 -27.92 -11.12
C PRO A 12 31.30 -29.16 -11.38
N THR A 13 31.42 -29.54 -12.65
CA THR A 13 32.24 -30.65 -13.08
C THR A 13 33.66 -30.11 -13.32
N GLY A 14 34.53 -30.36 -12.34
CA GLY A 14 35.96 -30.03 -12.43
C GLY A 14 36.43 -29.07 -11.31
N MET A 15 37.75 -29.14 -11.01
CA MET A 15 38.40 -28.41 -9.93
C MET A 15 38.17 -26.88 -10.02
N LYS A 16 38.06 -26.32 -11.23
CA LYS A 16 37.72 -24.88 -11.45
C LYS A 16 36.30 -24.54 -11.01
N GLY A 17 35.32 -25.44 -11.24
CA GLY A 17 33.94 -25.22 -10.81
C GLY A 17 33.80 -25.24 -9.29
N TRP A 18 34.49 -26.13 -8.61
CA TRP A 18 34.52 -26.17 -7.15
C TRP A 18 35.17 -24.95 -6.52
N VAL A 19 36.24 -24.44 -7.10
CA VAL A 19 36.92 -23.22 -6.64
C VAL A 19 36.01 -22.00 -6.82
N THR A 20 35.35 -21.83 -7.95
CA THR A 20 34.40 -20.70 -8.15
C THR A 20 33.22 -20.78 -7.21
N THR A 21 32.66 -21.96 -6.96
CA THR A 21 31.55 -22.13 -6.00
C THR A 21 32.02 -21.82 -4.57
N ALA A 22 33.20 -22.29 -4.18
CA ALA A 22 33.79 -22.00 -2.86
C ALA A 22 34.04 -20.50 -2.67
N LEU A 23 34.57 -19.81 -3.68
CA LEU A 23 34.75 -18.35 -3.65
C LEU A 23 33.43 -17.59 -3.55
N LEU A 24 32.39 -18.01 -4.28
CA LEU A 24 31.06 -17.41 -4.19
C LEU A 24 30.44 -17.62 -2.80
N VAL A 25 30.55 -18.84 -2.26
CA VAL A 25 30.06 -19.11 -0.89
C VAL A 25 30.84 -18.29 0.13
N ALA A 26 32.16 -18.23 0.02
CA ALA A 26 32.98 -17.41 0.91
C ALA A 26 32.62 -15.91 0.81
N ALA A 27 32.40 -15.39 -0.40
CA ALA A 27 31.97 -14.00 -0.60
C ALA A 27 30.57 -13.74 0.02
N ILE A 28 29.63 -14.68 -0.12
CA ILE A 28 28.32 -14.58 0.50
C ILE A 28 28.43 -14.61 2.02
N VAL A 29 29.21 -15.52 2.59
CA VAL A 29 29.42 -15.63 4.05
C VAL A 29 30.06 -14.35 4.61
N VAL A 30 31.09 -13.85 3.96
CA VAL A 30 31.75 -12.58 4.36
C VAL A 30 30.78 -11.42 4.24
N GLY A 31 29.98 -11.35 3.16
CA GLY A 31 28.95 -10.32 2.98
C GLY A 31 27.86 -10.38 4.06
N LEU A 32 27.43 -11.60 4.43
CA LEU A 32 26.46 -11.80 5.50
C LEU A 32 27.04 -11.43 6.88
N GLN A 33 28.29 -11.80 7.17
CA GLN A 33 28.95 -11.38 8.40
C GLN A 33 29.09 -9.86 8.51
N TRP A 34 29.61 -9.23 7.46
CA TRP A 34 29.71 -7.76 7.41
C TRP A 34 28.33 -7.09 7.60
N SER A 35 27.29 -7.64 6.96
CA SER A 35 25.93 -7.14 7.11
C SER A 35 25.37 -7.37 8.52
N ALA A 36 25.65 -8.53 9.13
CA ALA A 36 25.22 -8.84 10.50
C ALA A 36 25.92 -7.93 11.54
N GLU A 37 27.21 -7.64 11.37
CA GLU A 37 27.95 -6.70 12.21
C GLU A 37 27.40 -5.27 12.07
N GLY A 38 27.14 -4.82 10.84
CA GLY A 38 26.55 -3.51 10.57
C GLY A 38 25.12 -3.35 11.09
N ALA A 39 24.37 -4.43 11.10
CA ALA A 39 23.02 -4.50 11.67
C ALA A 39 23.00 -4.78 13.20
N GLN A 40 24.15 -4.96 13.82
CA GLN A 40 24.31 -5.30 15.25
C GLN A 40 23.50 -6.55 15.64
N LEU A 41 23.44 -7.55 14.76
CA LEU A 41 22.73 -8.80 15.02
C LEU A 41 23.48 -9.64 16.06
N SER A 42 22.96 -9.67 17.28
CA SER A 42 23.50 -10.41 18.41
C SER A 42 22.47 -11.38 19.00
N ALA A 43 22.71 -12.66 18.84
CA ALA A 43 21.89 -13.69 19.48
C ALA A 43 21.94 -13.60 21.02
N ALA A 44 23.06 -13.13 21.57
CA ALA A 44 23.21 -12.93 23.02
C ALA A 44 22.33 -11.76 23.50
N GLU A 45 22.30 -10.63 22.79
CA GLU A 45 21.43 -9.49 23.11
C GLU A 45 19.96 -9.86 22.98
N PHE A 46 19.60 -10.61 21.94
CA PHE A 46 18.23 -11.12 21.79
C PHE A 46 17.83 -12.00 22.98
N ALA A 47 18.69 -12.95 23.37
CA ALA A 47 18.42 -13.81 24.53
C ALA A 47 18.35 -13.02 25.84
N ALA A 48 19.20 -11.99 26.01
CA ALA A 48 19.15 -11.10 27.17
C ALA A 48 17.91 -10.20 27.17
N GLY A 49 17.32 -9.93 26.00
CA GLY A 49 16.06 -9.15 25.86
C GLY A 49 14.79 -9.96 26.16
N LEU A 50 14.82 -11.28 26.13
CA LEU A 50 13.63 -12.11 26.36
C LEU A 50 12.93 -11.86 27.72
N PRO A 51 13.64 -11.70 28.85
CA PRO A 51 13.00 -11.36 30.14
C PRO A 51 12.28 -10.01 30.10
N GLN A 52 12.86 -9.00 29.42
CA GLN A 52 12.24 -7.68 29.29
C GLN A 52 10.96 -7.75 28.42
N ILE A 53 10.98 -8.56 27.36
CA ILE A 53 9.79 -8.81 26.54
C ILE A 53 8.71 -9.49 27.38
N ALA A 54 9.06 -10.49 28.19
CA ALA A 54 8.13 -11.18 29.06
C ALA A 54 7.53 -10.24 30.13
N ASP A 55 8.34 -9.37 30.76
CA ASP A 55 7.88 -8.36 31.70
C ASP A 55 6.94 -7.36 31.02
N PHE A 56 7.29 -6.85 29.85
CA PHE A 56 6.43 -5.96 29.07
C PHE A 56 5.08 -6.62 28.76
N LEU A 57 5.08 -7.86 28.27
CA LEU A 57 3.85 -8.60 27.98
C LEU A 57 3.01 -8.83 29.23
N SER A 58 3.63 -9.14 30.37
CA SER A 58 2.91 -9.32 31.64
C SER A 58 2.20 -8.06 32.12
N ARG A 59 2.79 -6.87 31.88
CA ARG A 59 2.19 -5.57 32.19
C ARG A 59 1.12 -5.14 31.19
N THR A 60 1.16 -5.69 29.98
CA THR A 60 0.22 -5.40 28.90
C THR A 60 -1.09 -6.17 29.07
N PHE A 61 -1.09 -7.30 29.73
CA PHE A 61 -2.26 -8.14 29.99
C PHE A 61 -2.67 -8.14 31.48
N PRO A 62 -4.01 -8.10 31.76
CA PRO A 62 -5.13 -8.03 30.84
C PRO A 62 -5.32 -6.63 30.22
N PRO A 63 -5.89 -6.52 29.00
CA PRO A 63 -6.28 -5.25 28.41
C PRO A 63 -7.28 -4.49 29.27
N ASP A 64 -7.20 -3.16 29.31
CA ASP A 64 -8.17 -2.32 29.99
C ASP A 64 -9.35 -2.00 29.08
N TRP A 65 -10.44 -2.74 29.25
CA TRP A 65 -11.67 -2.56 28.45
C TRP A 65 -12.47 -1.32 28.83
N SER A 66 -12.17 -0.65 29.94
CA SER A 66 -12.89 0.55 30.40
C SER A 66 -12.77 1.72 29.43
N ILE A 67 -11.67 1.76 28.64
CA ILE A 67 -11.40 2.84 27.68
C ILE A 67 -12.11 2.65 26.33
N LEU A 68 -12.81 1.52 26.08
CA LEU A 68 -13.45 1.26 24.79
C LEU A 68 -14.34 2.41 24.31
N GLY A 69 -15.08 3.02 25.23
CA GLY A 69 -15.92 4.18 24.91
C GLY A 69 -15.13 5.37 24.36
N ASN A 70 -13.92 5.58 24.86
CA ASN A 70 -13.06 6.68 24.44
C ASN A 70 -12.40 6.40 23.06
N LEU A 71 -12.26 5.13 22.68
CA LEU A 71 -11.64 4.72 21.41
C LEU A 71 -12.61 4.78 20.24
N VAL A 72 -13.91 4.94 20.44
CA VAL A 72 -14.91 5.00 19.36
C VAL A 72 -14.67 6.20 18.46
N ALA A 73 -14.48 7.38 19.02
CA ALA A 73 -14.25 8.59 18.22
C ALA A 73 -12.92 8.52 17.42
N PRO A 74 -11.77 8.12 17.98
CA PRO A 74 -10.55 7.88 17.22
C PRO A 74 -10.68 6.77 16.15
N ALA A 75 -11.47 5.72 16.41
CA ALA A 75 -11.73 4.67 15.43
C ALA A 75 -12.50 5.21 14.21
N VAL A 76 -13.55 5.98 14.45
CA VAL A 76 -14.32 6.64 13.39
C VAL A 76 -13.42 7.61 12.62
N GLU A 77 -12.60 8.39 13.29
CA GLU A 77 -11.65 9.30 12.66
C GLU A 77 -10.66 8.56 11.74
N THR A 78 -10.12 7.42 12.18
CA THR A 78 -9.23 6.58 11.36
C THR A 78 -9.94 6.10 10.08
N ILE A 79 -11.20 5.66 10.19
CA ILE A 79 -12.02 5.26 9.03
C ILE A 79 -12.27 6.44 8.10
N GLN A 80 -12.58 7.62 8.63
CA GLN A 80 -12.78 8.84 7.84
C GLN A 80 -11.52 9.26 7.08
N ILE A 81 -10.34 9.18 7.72
CA ILE A 81 -9.05 9.44 7.06
C ILE A 81 -8.86 8.48 5.88
N ALA A 82 -9.12 7.19 6.07
CA ALA A 82 -8.98 6.18 5.04
C ALA A 82 -9.98 6.39 3.87
N ILE A 83 -11.24 6.71 4.17
CA ILE A 83 -12.27 7.00 3.17
C ILE A 83 -11.85 8.23 2.33
N TRP A 84 -11.61 9.36 2.98
CA TRP A 84 -11.29 10.60 2.27
C TRP A 84 -9.94 10.53 1.54
N GLY A 85 -8.93 9.87 2.12
CA GLY A 85 -7.67 9.59 1.45
C GLY A 85 -7.86 8.76 0.18
N THR A 86 -8.78 7.78 0.21
CA THR A 86 -9.12 6.97 -0.96
C THR A 86 -9.92 7.77 -1.99
N VAL A 87 -10.96 8.47 -1.57
CA VAL A 87 -11.82 9.28 -2.47
C VAL A 87 -11.01 10.34 -3.20
N LEU A 88 -10.22 11.14 -2.48
CA LEU A 88 -9.38 12.18 -3.09
C LEU A 88 -8.29 11.56 -3.98
N GLY A 89 -7.73 10.42 -3.57
CA GLY A 89 -6.80 9.63 -4.38
C GLY A 89 -7.42 9.19 -5.71
N VAL A 90 -8.65 8.67 -5.70
CA VAL A 90 -9.39 8.27 -6.91
C VAL A 90 -9.70 9.47 -7.79
N LEU A 91 -10.23 10.55 -7.20
CA LEU A 91 -10.57 11.77 -7.94
C LEU A 91 -9.36 12.36 -8.68
N GLY A 92 -8.17 12.32 -8.06
CA GLY A 92 -6.93 12.72 -8.71
C GLY A 92 -6.40 11.69 -9.71
N ALA A 93 -6.53 10.39 -9.41
CA ALA A 93 -6.00 9.30 -10.24
C ALA A 93 -6.75 9.16 -11.57
N VAL A 94 -8.09 9.30 -11.57
CA VAL A 94 -8.91 9.11 -12.77
C VAL A 94 -8.47 10.01 -13.91
N PRO A 95 -8.42 11.36 -13.81
CA PRO A 95 -8.00 12.19 -14.93
C PRO A 95 -6.54 11.95 -15.34
N VAL A 96 -5.65 11.69 -14.38
CA VAL A 96 -4.24 11.46 -14.65
C VAL A 96 -4.02 10.11 -15.35
N SER A 97 -4.84 9.10 -15.08
CA SER A 97 -4.73 7.79 -15.73
C SER A 97 -4.97 7.84 -17.25
N PHE A 98 -5.90 8.67 -17.71
CA PHE A 98 -6.14 8.87 -19.15
C PHE A 98 -4.95 9.55 -19.84
N LEU A 99 -4.21 10.41 -19.15
CA LEU A 99 -3.00 11.03 -19.67
C LEU A 99 -1.80 10.07 -19.64
N ALA A 100 -1.82 9.08 -18.75
CA ALA A 100 -0.78 8.09 -18.56
C ALA A 100 -1.00 6.79 -19.37
N ALA A 101 -2.12 6.65 -20.10
CA ALA A 101 -2.43 5.49 -20.91
C ALA A 101 -1.89 5.64 -22.35
N ARG A 102 -1.07 4.66 -22.79
CA ARG A 102 -0.34 4.69 -24.08
C ARG A 102 -1.27 4.57 -25.29
N ASN A 103 -2.37 3.85 -25.17
CA ASN A 103 -3.30 3.54 -26.25
C ASN A 103 -4.31 4.66 -26.57
N LEU A 104 -4.37 5.73 -25.79
CA LEU A 104 -5.32 6.85 -25.98
C LEU A 104 -4.77 7.99 -26.84
N LYS A 105 -3.64 7.80 -27.55
CA LYS A 105 -3.04 8.79 -28.46
C LYS A 105 -2.72 10.16 -27.81
N VAL A 106 -2.32 10.15 -26.54
CA VAL A 106 -1.86 11.34 -25.83
C VAL A 106 -0.50 11.80 -26.39
N ASN A 107 -0.22 13.09 -26.35
CA ASN A 107 1.09 13.64 -26.73
C ASN A 107 2.21 12.92 -25.97
N ARG A 108 3.27 12.48 -26.70
CA ARG A 108 4.38 11.70 -26.17
C ARG A 108 5.07 12.36 -24.96
N TYR A 109 5.20 13.69 -24.98
CA TYR A 109 5.83 14.43 -23.89
C TYR A 109 4.93 14.46 -22.64
N LEU A 110 3.63 14.69 -22.84
CA LEU A 110 2.65 14.71 -21.75
C LEU A 110 2.51 13.31 -21.12
N TYR A 111 2.43 12.26 -21.94
CA TYR A 111 2.45 10.86 -21.49
C TYR A 111 3.70 10.58 -20.65
N GLY A 112 4.90 10.88 -21.17
CA GLY A 112 6.16 10.62 -20.48
C GLY A 112 6.26 11.37 -19.16
N PHE A 113 5.91 12.66 -19.15
CA PHE A 113 5.88 13.47 -17.94
C PHE A 113 4.91 12.92 -16.89
N THR A 114 3.67 12.63 -17.28
CA THR A 114 2.65 12.11 -16.38
C THR A 114 3.07 10.77 -15.79
N ARG A 115 3.58 9.85 -16.61
CA ARG A 115 4.05 8.53 -16.16
C ARG A 115 5.20 8.63 -15.17
N GLN A 116 6.13 9.53 -15.43
CA GLN A 116 7.26 9.75 -14.54
C GLN A 116 6.84 10.42 -13.23
N SER A 117 5.92 11.39 -13.28
CA SER A 117 5.35 12.01 -12.08
C SER A 117 4.65 10.98 -11.19
N LEU A 118 3.85 10.08 -11.77
CA LEU A 118 3.22 8.98 -11.02
C LEU A 118 4.26 8.05 -10.38
N ASN A 119 5.35 7.73 -11.09
CA ASN A 119 6.43 6.91 -10.54
C ASN A 119 7.12 7.59 -9.35
N VAL A 120 7.41 8.90 -9.46
CA VAL A 120 8.02 9.68 -8.37
C VAL A 120 7.09 9.75 -7.15
N ILE A 121 5.82 10.11 -7.34
CA ILE A 121 4.84 10.20 -6.24
C ILE A 121 4.73 8.84 -5.51
N ARG A 122 4.66 7.74 -6.26
CA ARG A 122 4.56 6.39 -5.69
C ARG A 122 5.82 5.94 -4.97
N SER A 123 7.00 6.47 -5.32
CA SER A 123 8.26 6.12 -4.66
C SER A 123 8.40 6.75 -3.27
N ILE A 124 7.62 7.79 -2.98
CA ILE A 124 7.63 8.45 -1.67
C ILE A 124 6.66 7.69 -0.76
N ASN A 125 7.16 7.20 0.38
CA ASN A 125 6.32 6.53 1.36
C ASN A 125 5.28 7.50 1.96
N GLU A 126 4.05 7.01 2.19
CA GLU A 126 2.97 7.84 2.76
C GLU A 126 3.30 8.41 4.14
N LEU A 127 4.15 7.74 4.93
CA LEU A 127 4.60 8.24 6.23
C LEU A 127 5.45 9.52 6.08
N ILE A 128 6.32 9.57 5.06
CA ILE A 128 7.13 10.76 4.77
C ILE A 128 6.22 11.91 4.35
N LEU A 129 5.23 11.63 3.48
CA LEU A 129 4.24 12.64 3.07
C LEU A 129 3.46 13.15 4.27
N ALA A 130 3.03 12.27 5.19
CA ALA A 130 2.32 12.66 6.38
C ALA A 130 3.16 13.58 7.28
N LEU A 131 4.43 13.27 7.51
CA LEU A 131 5.35 14.12 8.27
C LEU A 131 5.48 15.52 7.64
N VAL A 132 5.62 15.60 6.31
CA VAL A 132 5.70 16.87 5.59
C VAL A 132 4.40 17.64 5.74
N PHE A 133 3.23 17.00 5.57
CA PHE A 133 1.95 17.68 5.71
C PHE A 133 1.65 18.06 7.17
N VAL A 134 1.99 17.23 8.16
CA VAL A 134 1.88 17.60 9.58
C VAL A 134 2.75 18.83 9.90
N ALA A 135 3.97 18.88 9.39
CA ALA A 135 4.83 20.06 9.56
C ALA A 135 4.29 21.32 8.89
N ALA A 136 3.60 21.17 7.75
CA ALA A 136 3.09 22.30 6.96
C ALA A 136 1.71 22.82 7.44
N VAL A 137 0.81 21.92 7.85
CA VAL A 137 -0.61 22.21 8.13
C VAL A 137 -0.94 22.09 9.62
N GLY A 138 -0.10 21.39 10.40
CA GLY A 138 -0.32 21.09 11.80
C GLY A 138 -0.79 19.67 12.07
N LEU A 139 -0.95 19.32 13.35
CA LEU A 139 -1.45 18.02 13.80
C LEU A 139 -2.94 17.85 13.49
N GLY A 140 -3.37 16.63 13.25
CA GLY A 140 -4.78 16.27 13.05
C GLY A 140 -5.03 15.37 11.84
N PRO A 141 -6.30 15.00 11.56
CA PRO A 141 -6.65 14.03 10.52
C PRO A 141 -6.39 14.52 9.09
N PHE A 142 -6.46 15.84 8.85
CA PHE A 142 -6.34 16.41 7.52
C PHE A 142 -4.98 16.14 6.84
N PRO A 143 -3.81 16.31 7.50
CA PRO A 143 -2.51 15.87 6.94
C PRO A 143 -2.48 14.40 6.54
N GLY A 144 -3.10 13.51 7.33
CA GLY A 144 -3.22 12.10 7.02
C GLY A 144 -4.01 11.85 5.74
N VAL A 145 -5.16 12.52 5.60
CA VAL A 145 -5.97 12.48 4.37
C VAL A 145 -5.14 12.92 3.16
N LEU A 146 -4.41 14.04 3.25
CA LEU A 146 -3.57 14.54 2.15
C LEU A 146 -2.46 13.57 1.77
N ALA A 147 -1.79 12.98 2.76
CA ALA A 147 -0.72 12.00 2.52
C ALA A 147 -1.22 10.76 1.77
N LEU A 148 -2.35 10.19 2.23
CA LEU A 148 -2.98 9.04 1.59
C LEU A 148 -3.51 9.38 0.19
N ALA A 149 -4.08 10.58 0.02
CA ALA A 149 -4.59 11.03 -1.27
C ALA A 149 -3.46 11.18 -2.30
N VAL A 150 -2.40 11.91 -1.97
CA VAL A 150 -1.26 12.12 -2.89
C VAL A 150 -0.60 10.79 -3.26
N HIS A 151 -0.25 9.97 -2.28
CA HIS A 151 0.30 8.64 -2.54
C HIS A 151 -0.69 7.77 -3.34
N GLY A 152 -2.00 7.87 -3.03
CA GLY A 152 -3.09 7.20 -3.74
C GLY A 152 -3.15 7.58 -5.22
N VAL A 153 -3.00 8.86 -5.57
CA VAL A 153 -2.94 9.31 -6.98
C VAL A 153 -1.80 8.61 -7.72
N GLY A 154 -0.61 8.52 -7.11
CA GLY A 154 0.54 7.85 -7.73
C GLY A 154 0.29 6.37 -8.00
N MET A 155 -0.28 5.65 -7.05
CA MET A 155 -0.55 4.21 -7.15
C MET A 155 -1.75 3.93 -8.07
N LEU A 156 -2.92 4.51 -7.78
CA LEU A 156 -4.16 4.28 -8.52
C LEU A 156 -4.03 4.79 -9.96
N GLY A 157 -3.42 5.96 -10.18
CA GLY A 157 -3.23 6.53 -11.51
C GLY A 157 -2.44 5.60 -12.43
N LYS A 158 -1.45 4.92 -11.89
CA LYS A 158 -0.69 3.92 -12.65
C LYS A 158 -1.51 2.66 -12.93
N PHE A 159 -2.18 2.07 -11.91
CA PHE A 159 -3.01 0.89 -12.11
C PHE A 159 -4.18 1.15 -13.07
N PHE A 160 -4.81 2.31 -12.97
CA PHE A 160 -5.88 2.69 -13.88
C PHE A 160 -5.37 2.86 -15.32
N ALA A 161 -4.19 3.47 -15.50
CA ALA A 161 -3.58 3.60 -16.82
C ALA A 161 -3.22 2.23 -17.41
N GLU A 162 -2.68 1.31 -16.61
CA GLU A 162 -2.37 -0.06 -17.03
C GLU A 162 -3.65 -0.82 -17.41
N SER A 163 -4.72 -0.72 -16.63
CA SER A 163 -6.02 -1.30 -16.99
C SER A 163 -6.58 -0.74 -18.31
N ILE A 164 -6.40 0.57 -18.59
CA ILE A 164 -6.79 1.17 -19.85
C ILE A 164 -5.94 0.62 -21.03
N GLU A 165 -4.66 0.32 -20.79
CA GLU A 165 -3.78 -0.23 -21.82
C GLU A 165 -4.13 -1.68 -22.20
N GLU A 166 -4.77 -2.44 -21.31
CA GLU A 166 -5.14 -3.85 -21.49
C GLU A 166 -6.50 -4.07 -22.16
N ILE A 167 -7.31 -3.03 -22.41
CA ILE A 167 -8.64 -3.16 -23.00
C ILE A 167 -8.61 -3.61 -24.47
N ASP A 168 -9.71 -4.22 -24.90
CA ASP A 168 -9.92 -4.51 -26.32
C ASP A 168 -10.10 -3.22 -27.13
N GLN A 169 -9.34 -3.08 -28.22
CA GLN A 169 -9.38 -1.92 -29.10
C GLN A 169 -10.54 -1.98 -30.11
N GLY A 170 -11.12 -3.14 -30.39
CA GLY A 170 -12.19 -3.32 -31.33
C GLY A 170 -13.40 -2.40 -31.07
N PRO A 171 -13.98 -2.39 -29.87
CA PRO A 171 -15.07 -1.47 -29.52
C PRO A 171 -14.71 0.02 -29.67
N LEU A 172 -13.45 0.38 -29.37
CA LEU A 172 -12.97 1.76 -29.51
C LEU A 172 -12.88 2.17 -30.98
N ASP A 173 -12.39 1.30 -31.83
CA ASP A 173 -12.27 1.56 -33.28
C ASP A 173 -13.63 1.61 -33.93
N ALA A 174 -14.58 0.77 -33.52
CA ALA A 174 -15.98 0.86 -33.96
C ALA A 174 -16.61 2.21 -33.64
N LEU A 175 -16.44 2.68 -32.39
CA LEU A 175 -16.93 4.00 -31.97
C LEU A 175 -16.25 5.15 -32.75
N ARG A 176 -14.96 5.06 -33.03
CA ARG A 176 -14.23 6.05 -33.84
C ARG A 176 -14.73 6.08 -35.29
N ALA A 177 -15.04 4.91 -35.86
CA ALA A 177 -15.59 4.80 -37.21
C ALA A 177 -16.96 5.46 -37.38
N THR A 178 -17.77 5.53 -36.31
CA THR A 178 -19.06 6.28 -36.29
C THR A 178 -18.90 7.80 -36.16
N GLY A 179 -17.66 8.31 -36.02
CA GLY A 179 -17.39 9.73 -35.80
C GLY A 179 -17.55 10.19 -34.35
N ALA A 180 -17.51 9.26 -33.38
CA ALA A 180 -17.62 9.60 -31.96
C ALA A 180 -16.49 10.51 -31.49
N ARG A 181 -16.85 11.50 -30.67
CA ARG A 181 -15.88 12.42 -30.04
C ARG A 181 -15.01 11.68 -29.02
N PRO A 182 -13.77 12.15 -28.75
CA PRO A 182 -12.87 11.48 -27.80
C PRO A 182 -13.50 11.16 -26.45
N LEU A 183 -14.30 12.05 -25.89
CA LEU A 183 -14.99 11.84 -24.62
C LEU A 183 -16.03 10.71 -24.71
N GLN A 184 -16.74 10.60 -25.85
CA GLN A 184 -17.69 9.51 -26.07
C GLN A 184 -16.98 8.15 -26.18
N VAL A 185 -15.82 8.11 -26.83
CA VAL A 185 -14.98 6.89 -26.87
C VAL A 185 -14.53 6.49 -25.47
N ILE A 186 -14.17 7.44 -24.62
CA ILE A 186 -13.81 7.16 -23.21
C ILE A 186 -15.02 6.61 -22.45
N VAL A 187 -16.16 7.30 -22.49
CA VAL A 187 -17.34 6.95 -21.68
C VAL A 187 -17.98 5.64 -22.13
N PHE A 188 -18.09 5.42 -23.43
CA PHE A 188 -18.80 4.26 -23.97
C PHE A 188 -17.89 3.10 -24.41
N GLY A 189 -16.61 3.35 -24.66
CA GLY A 189 -15.65 2.34 -25.09
C GLY A 189 -14.69 1.90 -23.99
N VAL A 190 -14.07 2.84 -23.27
CA VAL A 190 -13.04 2.54 -22.27
C VAL A 190 -13.66 2.20 -20.92
N LEU A 191 -14.48 3.11 -20.38
CA LEU A 191 -14.98 3.03 -18.99
C LEU A 191 -15.74 1.72 -18.69
N PRO A 192 -16.62 1.20 -19.56
CA PRO A 192 -17.31 -0.06 -19.31
C PRO A 192 -16.37 -1.27 -19.19
N GLN A 193 -15.23 -1.24 -19.87
CA GLN A 193 -14.25 -2.32 -19.84
C GLN A 193 -13.39 -2.31 -18.58
N VAL A 194 -13.09 -1.12 -18.00
CA VAL A 194 -12.16 -0.98 -16.89
C VAL A 194 -12.84 -0.84 -15.52
N ILE A 195 -14.13 -0.48 -15.47
CA ILE A 195 -14.81 -0.10 -14.23
C ILE A 195 -14.76 -1.19 -13.15
N THR A 196 -14.94 -2.46 -13.53
CA THR A 196 -14.90 -3.60 -12.59
C THR A 196 -13.51 -3.77 -11.98
N ALA A 197 -12.46 -3.65 -12.81
CA ALA A 197 -11.08 -3.71 -12.34
C ALA A 197 -10.75 -2.52 -11.43
N TRP A 198 -11.20 -1.32 -11.80
CA TRP A 198 -11.00 -0.11 -11.00
C TRP A 198 -11.66 -0.20 -9.64
N ILE A 199 -12.91 -0.66 -9.56
CA ILE A 199 -13.60 -0.83 -8.27
C ILE A 199 -12.86 -1.82 -7.38
N ALA A 200 -12.36 -2.93 -7.94
CA ALA A 200 -11.58 -3.90 -7.18
C ALA A 200 -10.29 -3.29 -6.59
N VAL A 201 -9.59 -2.47 -7.37
CA VAL A 201 -8.36 -1.77 -6.94
C VAL A 201 -8.67 -0.66 -5.94
N ILE A 202 -9.80 0.06 -6.09
CA ILE A 202 -10.25 1.09 -5.13
C ILE A 202 -10.55 0.46 -3.76
N LEU A 203 -11.26 -0.67 -3.73
CA LEU A 203 -11.55 -1.39 -2.48
C LEU A 203 -10.26 -1.90 -1.82
N TYR A 204 -9.33 -2.43 -2.60
CA TYR A 204 -8.01 -2.80 -2.10
C TYR A 204 -7.25 -1.59 -1.53
N ARG A 205 -7.30 -0.44 -2.23
CA ARG A 205 -6.65 0.77 -1.75
C ARG A 205 -7.25 1.30 -0.46
N PHE A 206 -8.58 1.24 -0.31
CA PHE A 206 -9.25 1.61 0.94
C PHE A 206 -8.76 0.74 2.12
N GLU A 207 -8.65 -0.58 1.93
CA GLU A 207 -8.13 -1.51 2.93
C GLU A 207 -6.70 -1.16 3.34
N VAL A 208 -5.82 -0.91 2.35
CA VAL A 208 -4.44 -0.47 2.61
C VAL A 208 -4.43 0.88 3.33
N ASN A 209 -5.25 1.84 2.90
CA ASN A 209 -5.33 3.17 3.51
C ASN A 209 -5.81 3.12 4.96
N LEU A 210 -6.72 2.20 5.31
CA LEU A 210 -7.18 2.04 6.70
C LEU A 210 -6.03 1.60 7.61
N ARG A 211 -5.19 0.67 7.15
CA ARG A 211 -4.00 0.23 7.87
C ARG A 211 -2.95 1.34 7.94
N SER A 212 -2.71 2.03 6.83
CA SER A 212 -1.79 3.18 6.80
C SER A 212 -2.26 4.32 7.69
N ALA A 213 -3.56 4.62 7.77
CA ALA A 213 -4.11 5.67 8.64
C ALA A 213 -3.76 5.43 10.11
N THR A 214 -3.74 4.17 10.58
CA THR A 214 -3.30 3.87 11.96
C THR A 214 -1.82 4.18 12.17
N VAL A 215 -0.97 3.91 11.17
CA VAL A 215 0.47 4.22 11.24
C VAL A 215 0.70 5.74 11.15
N LEU A 216 -0.04 6.45 10.29
CA LEU A 216 0.06 7.90 10.17
C LEU A 216 -0.37 8.63 11.44
N GLY A 217 -1.31 8.06 12.20
CA GLY A 217 -1.69 8.56 13.52
C GLY A 217 -0.52 8.65 14.49
N MET A 218 0.46 7.73 14.39
CA MET A 218 1.66 7.73 15.23
C MET A 218 2.56 8.96 15.02
N VAL A 219 2.46 9.61 13.87
CA VAL A 219 3.20 10.83 13.53
C VAL A 219 2.34 12.10 13.63
N GLY A 220 1.17 12.00 14.26
CA GLY A 220 0.31 13.14 14.55
C GLY A 220 -0.83 13.37 13.55
N ALA A 221 -1.14 12.40 12.71
CA ALA A 221 -2.29 12.46 11.80
C ALA A 221 -3.62 12.02 12.45
N GLY A 222 -3.71 11.97 13.77
CA GLY A 222 -4.94 11.66 14.50
C GLY A 222 -5.32 10.17 14.53
N GLY A 223 -6.56 9.90 14.94
CA GLY A 223 -7.13 8.56 14.96
C GLY A 223 -6.55 7.61 16.01
N LEU A 224 -6.82 6.31 15.86
CA LEU A 224 -6.37 5.27 16.79
C LEU A 224 -4.85 5.19 16.93
N GLY A 225 -4.09 5.53 15.88
CA GLY A 225 -2.64 5.52 15.95
C GLY A 225 -2.07 6.57 16.91
N PHE A 226 -2.71 7.71 17.03
CA PHE A 226 -2.35 8.74 18.00
C PHE A 226 -2.62 8.27 19.44
N GLU A 227 -3.77 7.65 19.69
CA GLU A 227 -4.11 7.08 21.00
C GLU A 227 -3.14 5.95 21.40
N LEU A 228 -2.77 5.08 20.44
CA LEU A 228 -1.79 4.02 20.65
C LEU A 228 -0.44 4.57 21.12
N VAL A 229 0.08 5.60 20.45
CA VAL A 229 1.39 6.19 20.82
C VAL A 229 1.29 6.99 22.11
N SER A 230 0.18 7.67 22.35
CA SER A 230 -0.07 8.42 23.58
C SER A 230 -0.10 7.51 24.79
N SER A 231 -0.85 6.41 24.74
CA SER A 231 -0.89 5.41 25.82
C SER A 231 0.47 4.76 26.06
N LEU A 232 1.21 4.45 24.97
CA LEU A 232 2.55 3.86 25.08
C LEU A 232 3.55 4.83 25.75
N LYS A 233 3.55 6.11 25.35
CA LYS A 233 4.43 7.14 25.93
C LYS A 233 4.11 7.46 27.40
N LEU A 234 2.86 7.26 27.82
CA LEU A 234 2.40 7.43 29.19
C LEU A 234 2.58 6.16 30.02
N PHE A 235 3.22 5.10 29.47
CA PHE A 235 3.42 3.80 30.12
C PHE A 235 2.13 3.09 30.55
N LYS A 236 1.02 3.38 29.88
CA LYS A 236 -0.29 2.78 30.11
C LYS A 236 -0.45 1.51 29.23
N TYR A 237 0.31 0.49 29.55
CA TYR A 237 0.44 -0.70 28.70
C TYR A 237 -0.88 -1.47 28.49
N GLN A 238 -1.77 -1.50 29.47
CA GLN A 238 -3.07 -2.14 29.35
C GLN A 238 -4.00 -1.39 28.38
N GLU A 239 -3.99 -0.03 28.41
CA GLU A 239 -4.68 0.80 27.43
C GLU A 239 -4.09 0.60 26.02
N THR A 240 -2.76 0.52 25.92
CA THR A 240 -2.06 0.21 24.66
C THR A 240 -2.51 -1.12 24.06
N ALA A 241 -2.65 -2.17 24.90
CA ALA A 241 -3.17 -3.47 24.46
C ALA A 241 -4.59 -3.36 23.89
N THR A 242 -5.46 -2.61 24.56
CA THR A 242 -6.83 -2.37 24.08
C THR A 242 -6.83 -1.66 22.74
N CYS A 243 -5.98 -0.63 22.54
CA CYS A 243 -5.83 0.05 21.25
C CYS A 243 -5.40 -0.93 20.14
N ILE A 244 -4.41 -1.79 20.42
CA ILE A 244 -3.94 -2.80 19.45
C ILE A 244 -5.07 -3.75 19.06
N VAL A 245 -5.86 -4.24 20.02
CA VAL A 245 -6.99 -5.13 19.76
C VAL A 245 -8.05 -4.42 18.90
N VAL A 246 -8.42 -3.18 19.26
CA VAL A 246 -9.40 -2.39 18.50
C VAL A 246 -8.94 -2.15 17.06
N ILE A 247 -7.67 -1.76 16.86
CA ILE A 247 -7.07 -1.58 15.53
C ILE A 247 -7.15 -2.90 14.74
N THR A 248 -6.75 -4.01 15.36
CA THR A 248 -6.76 -5.32 14.70
C THR A 248 -8.16 -5.72 14.28
N VAL A 249 -9.15 -5.59 15.16
CA VAL A 249 -10.55 -5.90 14.87
C VAL A 249 -11.07 -5.00 13.75
N MET A 250 -10.79 -3.70 13.79
CA MET A 250 -11.21 -2.74 12.77
C MET A 250 -10.65 -3.12 11.39
N VAL A 251 -9.36 -3.45 11.30
CA VAL A 251 -8.72 -3.87 10.04
C VAL A 251 -9.32 -5.18 9.54
N VAL A 252 -9.45 -6.20 10.38
CA VAL A 252 -10.05 -7.50 10.00
C VAL A 252 -11.48 -7.34 9.50
N VAL A 253 -12.31 -6.53 10.18
CA VAL A 253 -13.69 -6.26 9.74
C VAL A 253 -13.70 -5.57 8.37
N ALA A 254 -12.83 -4.58 8.16
CA ALA A 254 -12.72 -3.90 6.88
C ALA A 254 -12.27 -4.84 5.75
N ASP A 255 -11.30 -5.73 6.01
CA ASP A 255 -10.84 -6.74 5.07
C ASP A 255 -11.98 -7.71 4.68
N LEU A 256 -12.75 -8.18 5.66
CA LEU A 256 -13.88 -9.06 5.41
C LEU A 256 -14.98 -8.39 4.56
N ILE A 257 -15.30 -7.13 4.85
CA ILE A 257 -16.28 -6.35 4.08
C ILE A 257 -15.78 -6.14 2.65
N SER A 258 -14.53 -5.70 2.48
CA SER A 258 -13.91 -5.46 1.17
C SER A 258 -13.86 -6.73 0.31
N ASN A 259 -13.55 -7.88 0.92
CA ASN A 259 -13.51 -9.17 0.22
C ASN A 259 -14.90 -9.58 -0.28
N ARG A 260 -15.95 -9.45 0.56
CA ARG A 260 -17.32 -9.76 0.16
C ARG A 260 -17.81 -8.84 -0.97
N LEU A 261 -17.48 -7.55 -0.91
CA LEU A 261 -17.84 -6.60 -1.97
C LEU A 261 -17.15 -6.94 -3.29
N ARG A 262 -15.85 -7.28 -3.25
CA ARG A 262 -15.10 -7.72 -4.45
C ARG A 262 -15.68 -8.98 -5.08
N GLU A 263 -16.09 -9.97 -4.27
CA GLU A 263 -16.72 -11.19 -4.75
C GLU A 263 -18.09 -10.93 -5.40
N ALA A 264 -18.92 -10.07 -4.79
CA ALA A 264 -20.21 -9.69 -5.32
C ALA A 264 -20.09 -8.98 -6.68
N ILE A 265 -19.13 -8.06 -6.81
CA ILE A 265 -18.88 -7.32 -8.08
C ILE A 265 -18.38 -8.27 -9.17
N ARG A 266 -17.48 -9.20 -8.84
CA ARG A 266 -16.94 -10.17 -9.79
C ARG A 266 -18.02 -11.14 -10.30
N ASN A 267 -18.96 -11.53 -9.47
CA ASN A 267 -20.03 -12.45 -9.85
C ASN A 267 -21.07 -11.76 -10.75
N ASN A 268 -21.45 -10.50 -10.46
CA ASN A 268 -22.35 -9.72 -11.31
C ASN A 268 -21.76 -9.33 -12.70
N GLY A 269 -20.47 -9.35 -12.86
CA GLY A 269 -19.83 -9.07 -14.18
C GLY A 269 -19.66 -10.29 -15.08
N ARG A 270 -20.20 -11.46 -14.70
CA ARG A 270 -20.16 -12.70 -15.47
C ARG A 270 -21.50 -13.07 -16.12
N ASP A 271 -22.57 -12.38 -15.75
CA ASP A 271 -23.91 -12.47 -16.36
C ASP A 271 -24.07 -11.36 -17.42
#